data_e86fd53837f61bce0df6d4ac95ecdabb
#
_entry.id   e86fd53837f61bce0df6d4ac95ecdabb
#
_cell.length_a   1.000
_cell.length_b   1.000
_cell.length_c   1.000
_cell.angle_alpha   90.00
_cell.angle_beta   90.00
_cell.angle_gamma   90.00
#
_symmetry.space_group_name_H-M   'P 1'
#
loop_
_entity.id
_entity.type
_entity.pdbx_description
1 polymer ?
#
loop_
_entity_poly.entity_id
_entity_poly.type
_entity_poly.pdbx_seq_one_letter_code
_entity_poly.pdbx_strand_id
1 'polypeptide(L)'
;MHKELRVAAYAVCVRDDRILLARVVEKNGTRPWTLPGGGMDHGEDPYDTVIREAEEETGYTVEPLALLGVDSVRRTYARRLGPAADFQGLRLVYEVGVTGGELRHETDGSTDLAAWHPLDEVSALDRVGLVDVGLKLWRERPAVGRVTGIPERGTPPGN
;
A
#
# COMPACT_ATOMS: atom_id res chain seq x y z
N MET A 1 -9.03 -17.94 -19.42
CA MET A 1 -9.07 -16.82 -18.47
C MET A 1 -7.99 -15.81 -18.84
N HIS A 2 -8.32 -14.55 -18.78
CA HIS A 2 -7.37 -13.48 -19.10
C HIS A 2 -6.38 -13.28 -17.96
N LYS A 3 -5.09 -13.38 -18.24
CA LYS A 3 -4.04 -13.21 -17.24
C LYS A 3 -3.53 -11.78 -17.24
N GLU A 4 -3.49 -11.17 -16.06
CA GLU A 4 -2.96 -9.82 -15.85
C GLU A 4 -1.87 -9.87 -14.79
N LEU A 5 -0.74 -9.26 -15.07
CA LEU A 5 0.33 -9.05 -14.11
C LEU A 5 0.56 -7.56 -13.96
N ARG A 6 0.52 -7.09 -12.71
CA ARG A 6 0.78 -5.68 -12.40
C ARG A 6 1.84 -5.58 -11.32
N VAL A 7 2.74 -4.63 -11.49
CA VAL A 7 3.75 -4.28 -10.49
C VAL A 7 3.35 -2.97 -9.84
N ALA A 8 3.47 -2.91 -8.52
CA ALA A 8 3.18 -1.73 -7.73
C ALA A 8 4.26 -1.54 -6.67
N ALA A 9 4.42 -0.32 -6.18
CA ALA A 9 5.35 0.01 -5.12
C ALA A 9 4.64 0.79 -4.01
N TYR A 10 4.96 0.45 -2.76
CA TYR A 10 4.28 0.97 -1.57
C TYR A 10 5.28 1.39 -0.52
N ALA A 11 4.89 2.35 0.31
CA ALA A 11 5.73 2.97 1.31
C ALA A 11 5.32 2.57 2.73
N VAL A 12 6.28 2.12 3.53
CA VAL A 12 6.17 2.09 4.98
C VAL A 12 6.94 3.30 5.51
N CYS A 13 6.20 4.27 5.99
CA CYS A 13 6.75 5.51 6.53
C CYS A 13 6.37 5.62 8.00
N VAL A 14 7.33 5.42 8.89
CA VAL A 14 7.13 5.47 10.34
C VAL A 14 7.93 6.63 10.91
N ARG A 15 7.25 7.48 11.69
CA ARG A 15 7.85 8.62 12.37
C ARG A 15 7.13 8.85 13.70
N ASP A 16 7.89 8.98 14.78
CA ASP A 16 7.34 9.26 16.13
C ASP A 16 6.27 8.22 16.55
N ASP A 17 6.55 6.92 16.34
CA ASP A 17 5.66 5.79 16.62
C ASP A 17 4.32 5.84 15.86
N ARG A 18 4.28 6.53 14.74
CA ARG A 18 3.12 6.62 13.85
C ARG A 18 3.47 6.19 12.44
N ILE A 19 2.52 5.59 11.78
CA ILE A 19 2.63 5.19 10.37
C ILE A 19 1.73 6.08 9.50
N LEU A 20 2.26 6.48 8.35
CA LEU A 20 1.52 7.23 7.35
C LEU A 20 0.69 6.26 6.50
N LEU A 21 -0.61 6.46 6.48
CA LEU A 21 -1.54 5.65 5.70
C LEU A 21 -2.40 6.55 4.80
N ALA A 22 -2.88 5.96 3.71
CA ALA A 22 -3.84 6.57 2.80
C ALA A 22 -5.16 5.77 2.83
N ARG A 23 -6.29 6.44 2.66
CA ARG A 23 -7.60 5.79 2.70
C ARG A 23 -8.13 5.59 1.28
N VAL A 24 -8.40 4.35 0.93
CA VAL A 24 -8.93 3.95 -0.38
C VAL A 24 -10.45 4.14 -0.40
N VAL A 25 -10.98 4.61 -1.52
CA VAL A 25 -12.43 4.64 -1.76
C VAL A 25 -12.77 3.46 -2.66
N GLU A 26 -13.42 2.44 -2.11
CA GLU A 26 -13.86 1.28 -2.86
C GLU A 26 -15.24 1.49 -3.51
N LYS A 27 -15.52 0.75 -4.57
CA LYS A 27 -16.78 0.83 -5.32
C LYS A 27 -18.02 0.53 -4.46
N ASN A 28 -17.87 -0.32 -3.44
CA ASN A 28 -18.95 -0.67 -2.51
C ASN A 28 -19.15 0.36 -1.39
N GLY A 29 -18.43 1.49 -1.42
CA GLY A 29 -18.53 2.55 -0.42
C GLY A 29 -17.66 2.35 0.82
N THR A 30 -16.98 1.22 0.97
CA THR A 30 -16.01 1.05 2.04
C THR A 30 -14.76 1.87 1.80
N ARG A 31 -14.10 2.28 2.88
CA ARG A 31 -12.93 3.16 2.83
C ARG A 31 -11.81 2.63 3.72
N PRO A 32 -11.18 1.49 3.33
CA PRO A 32 -10.10 0.94 4.13
C PRO A 32 -8.83 1.77 4.01
N TRP A 33 -8.00 1.70 5.03
CA TRP A 33 -6.67 2.27 5.01
C TRP A 33 -5.69 1.33 4.31
N THR A 34 -4.71 1.91 3.63
CA THR A 34 -3.64 1.20 2.94
C THR A 34 -2.31 1.93 3.11
N LEU A 35 -1.22 1.28 2.71
CA LEU A 35 0.06 1.97 2.56
C LEU A 35 -0.01 2.94 1.37
N PRO A 36 0.61 4.12 1.45
CA PRO A 36 0.77 4.96 0.27
C PRO A 36 1.52 4.22 -0.84
N GLY A 37 1.05 4.33 -2.05
CA GLY A 37 1.66 3.64 -3.19
C GLY A 37 0.66 3.31 -4.27
N GLY A 38 1.13 2.63 -5.31
CA GLY A 38 0.29 2.26 -6.42
C GLY A 38 1.07 1.66 -7.58
N GLY A 39 0.39 1.53 -8.70
CA GLY A 39 0.93 0.89 -9.89
C GLY A 39 2.10 1.63 -10.52
N MET A 40 3.09 0.86 -10.90
CA MET A 40 4.23 1.33 -11.68
C MET A 40 3.79 1.64 -13.11
N ASP A 41 4.17 2.80 -13.61
CA ASP A 41 3.98 3.15 -15.00
C ASP A 41 5.04 2.47 -15.87
N HIS A 42 4.69 2.18 -17.12
CA HIS A 42 5.65 1.59 -18.06
C HIS A 42 6.88 2.50 -18.20
N GLY A 43 8.06 1.91 -18.08
CA GLY A 43 9.33 2.64 -18.16
C GLY A 43 9.79 3.28 -16.85
N GLU A 44 8.96 3.23 -15.82
CA GLU A 44 9.29 3.75 -14.50
C GLU A 44 10.02 2.67 -13.67
N ASP A 45 10.99 3.08 -12.87
CA ASP A 45 11.58 2.21 -11.87
C ASP A 45 10.68 2.17 -10.63
N PRO A 46 10.50 1.01 -9.96
CA PRO A 46 9.68 0.95 -8.74
C PRO A 46 10.13 1.93 -7.64
N TYR A 47 11.41 2.21 -7.55
CA TYR A 47 11.95 3.25 -6.67
C TYR A 47 11.31 4.61 -6.93
N ASP A 48 11.17 4.99 -8.20
CA ASP A 48 10.54 6.26 -8.60
C ASP A 48 9.02 6.20 -8.44
N THR A 49 8.41 5.02 -8.61
CA THR A 49 6.97 4.83 -8.40
C THR A 49 6.57 5.17 -6.97
N VAL A 50 7.29 4.66 -5.98
CA VAL A 50 6.94 4.90 -4.58
C VAL A 50 7.07 6.38 -4.21
N ILE A 51 8.04 7.08 -4.77
CA ILE A 51 8.22 8.53 -4.57
C ILE A 51 7.04 9.30 -5.17
N ARG A 52 6.70 9.01 -6.41
CA ARG A 52 5.59 9.66 -7.12
C ARG A 52 4.26 9.43 -6.42
N GLU A 53 3.95 8.18 -6.12
CA GLU A 53 2.68 7.81 -5.49
C GLU A 53 2.53 8.40 -4.08
N ALA A 54 3.60 8.39 -3.29
CA ALA A 54 3.57 9.00 -1.96
C ALA A 54 3.29 10.49 -2.04
N GLU A 55 3.87 11.20 -2.98
CA GLU A 55 3.62 12.63 -3.18
C GLU A 55 2.17 12.89 -3.62
N GLU A 56 1.68 12.13 -4.60
CA GLU A 56 0.30 12.26 -5.08
C GLU A 56 -0.73 12.03 -3.97
N GLU A 57 -0.54 11.02 -3.14
CA GLU A 57 -1.51 10.60 -2.14
C GLU A 57 -1.39 11.33 -0.81
N THR A 58 -0.19 11.76 -0.44
CA THR A 58 0.08 12.32 0.90
C THR A 58 0.59 13.76 0.90
N GLY A 59 1.10 14.24 -0.22
CA GLY A 59 1.74 15.56 -0.32
C GLY A 59 3.19 15.59 0.14
N TYR A 60 3.70 14.51 0.71
CA TYR A 60 5.09 14.45 1.15
C TYR A 60 6.04 14.06 0.03
N THR A 61 7.21 14.67 0.03
CA THR A 61 8.38 14.18 -0.68
C THR A 61 9.06 13.16 0.21
N VAL A 62 9.28 11.97 -0.30
CA VAL A 62 9.89 10.87 0.46
C VAL A 62 11.18 10.38 -0.20
N GLU A 63 12.04 9.80 0.61
CA GLU A 63 13.25 9.11 0.17
C GLU A 63 13.16 7.65 0.56
N PRO A 64 13.22 6.70 -0.41
CA PRO A 64 13.36 5.28 -0.07
C PRO A 64 14.66 5.00 0.65
N LEU A 65 14.57 4.34 1.79
CA LEU A 65 15.71 4.00 2.65
C LEU A 65 16.13 2.54 2.52
N ALA A 66 15.17 1.65 2.29
CA ALA A 66 15.41 0.21 2.15
C ALA A 66 14.28 -0.44 1.37
N LEU A 67 14.61 -1.45 0.59
CA LEU A 67 13.62 -2.38 0.06
C LEU A 67 13.35 -3.44 1.14
N LEU A 68 12.17 -3.40 1.75
CA LEU A 68 11.80 -4.31 2.83
C LEU A 68 11.41 -5.69 2.32
N GLY A 69 10.75 -5.75 1.17
CA GLY A 69 10.36 -7.01 0.59
C GLY A 69 9.43 -6.90 -0.59
N VAL A 70 9.03 -8.07 -1.08
CA VAL A 70 8.09 -8.21 -2.19
C VAL A 70 6.94 -9.08 -1.73
N ASP A 71 5.72 -8.57 -1.90
CA ASP A 71 4.50 -9.29 -1.61
C ASP A 71 3.78 -9.62 -2.92
N SER A 72 3.07 -10.73 -2.93
CA SER A 72 2.33 -11.18 -4.12
C SER A 72 0.87 -11.42 -3.75
N VAL A 73 -0.03 -10.90 -4.55
CA VAL A 73 -1.46 -11.12 -4.40
C VAL A 73 -2.02 -11.68 -5.70
N ARG A 74 -2.96 -12.62 -5.56
CA ARG A 74 -3.66 -13.20 -6.71
C ARG A 74 -5.15 -13.22 -6.44
N ARG A 75 -5.92 -12.78 -7.42
CA ARG A 75 -7.39 -12.78 -7.33
C ARG A 75 -8.01 -12.91 -8.72
N THR A 76 -9.21 -13.45 -8.75
CA THR A 76 -10.01 -13.50 -9.95
C THR A 76 -11.12 -12.46 -9.89
N TYR A 77 -11.34 -11.74 -10.96
CA TYR A 77 -12.45 -10.80 -11.04
C TYR A 77 -13.15 -10.86 -12.40
N ALA A 78 -14.44 -10.54 -12.40
CA ALA A 78 -15.24 -10.48 -13.61
C ALA A 78 -14.88 -9.21 -14.40
N ARG A 79 -14.65 -9.36 -15.71
CA ARG A 79 -14.45 -8.25 -16.62
C ARG A 79 -15.78 -7.85 -17.25
N ARG A 80 -15.89 -6.58 -17.61
CA ARG A 80 -17.09 -6.07 -18.31
C ARG A 80 -17.31 -6.78 -19.66
N LEU A 81 -16.23 -7.08 -20.37
CA LEU A 81 -16.24 -7.76 -21.66
C LEU A 81 -15.18 -8.86 -21.64
N GLY A 82 -15.54 -10.03 -22.16
CA GLY A 82 -14.64 -11.15 -22.28
C GLY A 82 -14.57 -12.04 -21.02
N PRO A 83 -13.64 -12.99 -21.00
CA PRO A 83 -13.49 -13.91 -19.86
C PRO A 83 -13.02 -13.19 -18.61
N ALA A 84 -13.28 -13.81 -17.45
CA ALA A 84 -12.78 -13.31 -16.17
C ALA A 84 -11.26 -13.17 -16.19
N ALA A 85 -10.74 -12.22 -15.42
CA ALA A 85 -9.31 -12.00 -15.26
C ALA A 85 -8.76 -12.81 -14.09
N ASP A 86 -7.61 -13.42 -14.31
CA ASP A 86 -6.74 -13.98 -13.28
C ASP A 86 -5.65 -12.92 -13.04
N PHE A 87 -5.83 -12.15 -11.98
CA PHE A 87 -4.96 -11.03 -11.65
C PHE A 87 -3.88 -11.47 -10.67
N GLN A 88 -2.63 -11.14 -10.98
CA GLN A 88 -1.51 -11.26 -10.06
C GLN A 88 -0.86 -9.89 -9.89
N GLY A 89 -0.72 -9.45 -8.64
CA GLY A 89 -0.01 -8.22 -8.30
C GLY A 89 1.29 -8.51 -7.58
N LEU A 90 2.38 -7.88 -8.03
CA LEU A 90 3.63 -7.84 -7.29
C LEU A 90 3.73 -6.48 -6.62
N ARG A 91 3.90 -6.48 -5.32
CA ARG A 91 3.94 -5.26 -4.51
C ARG A 91 5.30 -5.14 -3.86
N LEU A 92 6.11 -4.20 -4.33
CA LEU A 92 7.40 -3.88 -3.74
C LEU A 92 7.18 -2.93 -2.57
N VAL A 93 7.65 -3.30 -1.40
CA VAL A 93 7.45 -2.53 -0.17
C VAL A 93 8.76 -1.90 0.27
N TYR A 94 8.79 -0.57 0.25
CA TYR A 94 9.95 0.22 0.65
C TYR A 94 9.73 0.88 2.00
N GLU A 95 10.76 0.89 2.84
CA GLU A 95 10.83 1.84 3.95
C GLU A 95 11.21 3.20 3.38
N VAL A 96 10.47 4.23 3.75
CA VAL A 96 10.75 5.59 3.27
C VAL A 96 10.78 6.58 4.44
N GLY A 97 11.53 7.65 4.26
CA GLY A 97 11.55 8.80 5.16
C GLY A 97 11.03 10.04 4.47
N VAL A 98 10.37 10.93 5.21
CA VAL A 98 9.91 12.22 4.70
C VAL A 98 11.09 13.18 4.61
N THR A 99 11.29 13.78 3.44
CA THR A 99 12.36 14.76 3.19
C THR A 99 11.82 16.16 2.91
N GLY A 100 10.52 16.31 2.65
CA GLY A 100 9.91 17.60 2.35
C GLY A 100 8.42 17.50 2.13
N GLY A 101 7.82 18.59 1.68
CA GLY A 101 6.38 18.64 1.42
C GLY A 101 5.55 18.81 2.67
N GLU A 102 4.24 18.81 2.48
CA GLU A 102 3.26 18.94 3.55
C GLU A 102 2.14 17.96 3.35
N LEU A 103 1.58 17.43 4.46
CA LEU A 103 0.44 16.53 4.40
C LEU A 103 -0.74 17.18 3.68
N ARG A 104 -1.21 16.56 2.63
CA ARG A 104 -2.41 16.95 1.90
C ARG A 104 -3.12 15.72 1.37
N HIS A 105 -4.39 15.88 1.04
CA HIS A 105 -5.20 14.80 0.50
C HIS A 105 -5.21 14.85 -1.02
N GLU A 106 -5.27 13.69 -1.64
CA GLU A 106 -5.53 13.56 -3.08
C GLU A 106 -7.01 13.88 -3.35
N THR A 107 -7.30 14.64 -4.43
CA THR A 107 -8.67 15.09 -4.74
C THR A 107 -9.38 14.26 -5.80
N ASP A 108 -8.70 13.79 -6.81
CA ASP A 108 -9.31 13.07 -7.95
C ASP A 108 -8.68 11.69 -8.19
N GLY A 109 -8.13 11.08 -7.16
CA GLY A 109 -7.46 9.78 -7.25
C GLY A 109 -8.22 8.66 -6.58
N SER A 110 -7.53 7.54 -6.40
CA SER A 110 -8.08 6.33 -5.75
C SER A 110 -8.15 6.45 -4.23
N THR A 111 -7.50 7.47 -3.65
CA THR A 111 -7.51 7.75 -2.21
C THR A 111 -8.14 9.11 -1.92
N ASP A 112 -8.73 9.28 -0.76
CA ASP A 112 -9.41 10.51 -0.37
C ASP A 112 -8.83 11.18 0.88
N LEU A 113 -7.98 10.50 1.62
CA LEU A 113 -7.45 10.98 2.88
C LEU A 113 -6.08 10.37 3.16
N ALA A 114 -5.15 11.15 3.67
CA ALA A 114 -3.89 10.67 4.19
C ALA A 114 -3.74 11.11 5.65
N ALA A 115 -3.25 10.23 6.51
CA ALA A 115 -3.11 10.53 7.93
C ALA A 115 -2.04 9.68 8.59
N TRP A 116 -1.48 10.21 9.67
CA TRP A 116 -0.60 9.49 10.58
C TRP A 116 -1.44 8.77 11.63
N HIS A 117 -1.17 7.48 11.83
CA HIS A 117 -1.85 6.66 12.83
C HIS A 117 -0.84 6.10 13.83
N PRO A 118 -1.12 6.16 15.13
CA PRO A 118 -0.29 5.47 16.11
C PRO A 118 -0.15 3.98 15.77
N LEU A 119 1.06 3.44 15.87
CA LEU A 119 1.31 2.03 15.54
C LEU A 119 0.44 1.07 16.36
N ASP A 120 0.17 1.40 17.62
CA ASP A 120 -0.66 0.58 18.51
C ASP A 120 -2.17 0.68 18.22
N GLU A 121 -2.60 1.59 17.37
CA GLU A 121 -4.00 1.76 16.97
C GLU A 121 -4.31 1.18 15.58
N VAL A 122 -3.31 0.73 14.84
CA VAL A 122 -3.50 0.21 13.48
C VAL A 122 -4.45 -0.99 13.46
N SER A 123 -4.38 -1.87 14.46
CA SER A 123 -5.25 -3.05 14.55
C SER A 123 -6.74 -2.71 14.70
N ALA A 124 -7.07 -1.49 15.12
CA ALA A 124 -8.45 -1.01 15.21
C ALA A 124 -9.00 -0.43 13.89
N LEU A 125 -8.17 -0.27 12.88
CA LEU A 125 -8.56 0.30 11.58
C LEU A 125 -9.16 -0.76 10.67
N ASP A 126 -10.17 -0.35 9.89
CA ASP A 126 -10.55 -1.08 8.68
C ASP A 126 -9.43 -0.86 7.66
N ARG A 127 -8.71 -1.91 7.31
CA ARG A 127 -7.49 -1.81 6.52
C ARG A 127 -7.31 -3.00 5.58
N VAL A 128 -6.63 -2.76 4.48
CA VAL A 128 -6.20 -3.84 3.59
C VAL A 128 -5.01 -4.59 4.22
N GLY A 129 -4.88 -5.86 3.88
CA GLY A 129 -3.82 -6.72 4.44
C GLY A 129 -2.40 -6.22 4.16
N LEU A 130 -2.22 -5.42 3.12
CA LEU A 130 -0.92 -4.84 2.78
C LEU A 130 -0.34 -3.98 3.92
N VAL A 131 -1.19 -3.33 4.73
CA VAL A 131 -0.73 -2.58 5.91
C VAL A 131 0.00 -3.50 6.88
N ASP A 132 -0.60 -4.66 7.18
CA ASP A 132 0.00 -5.65 8.09
C ASP A 132 1.24 -6.31 7.48
N VAL A 133 1.24 -6.56 6.16
CA VAL A 133 2.42 -7.04 5.43
C VAL A 133 3.56 -6.05 5.59
N GLY A 134 3.30 -4.78 5.31
CA GLY A 134 4.32 -3.72 5.42
C GLY A 134 4.88 -3.59 6.82
N LEU A 135 4.02 -3.58 7.84
CA LEU A 135 4.45 -3.51 9.23
C LEU A 135 5.27 -4.71 9.66
N LYS A 136 4.87 -5.91 9.25
CA LYS A 136 5.62 -7.13 9.56
C LYS A 136 7.00 -7.13 8.88
N LEU A 137 7.06 -6.76 7.60
CA LEU A 137 8.33 -6.59 6.89
C LEU A 137 9.23 -5.55 7.57
N TRP A 138 8.65 -4.43 7.99
CA TRP A 138 9.39 -3.37 8.67
C TRP A 138 9.93 -3.79 10.04
N ARG A 139 9.15 -4.54 10.81
CA ARG A 139 9.56 -5.01 12.14
C ARG A 139 10.57 -6.13 12.07
N GLU A 140 10.33 -7.12 11.23
CA GLU A 140 11.12 -8.36 11.18
C GLU A 140 12.32 -8.27 10.23
N ARG A 141 12.22 -7.46 9.18
CA ARG A 141 13.26 -7.28 8.16
C ARG A 141 13.84 -8.61 7.66
N PRO A 142 13.00 -9.54 7.19
CA PRO A 142 13.48 -10.85 6.73
C PRO A 142 14.43 -10.70 5.55
N ALA A 143 15.55 -11.44 5.57
CA ALA A 143 16.56 -11.33 4.52
C ALA A 143 16.00 -11.68 3.14
N VAL A 144 15.03 -12.57 3.06
CA VAL A 144 14.40 -12.97 1.79
C VAL A 144 13.27 -12.02 1.36
N GLY A 145 12.95 -11.00 2.17
CA GLY A 145 11.94 -9.99 1.83
C GLY A 145 10.54 -10.54 1.67
N ARG A 146 10.16 -11.55 2.47
CA ARG A 146 8.85 -12.19 2.38
C ARG A 146 8.26 -12.45 3.75
N VAL A 147 6.96 -12.17 3.88
CA VAL A 147 6.14 -12.57 5.03
C VAL A 147 4.91 -13.34 4.52
N THR A 148 4.35 -14.20 5.36
CA THR A 148 3.20 -15.04 5.01
C THR A 148 2.16 -15.03 6.13
N GLY A 149 0.96 -15.57 5.84
CA GLY A 149 -0.07 -15.77 6.84
C GLY A 149 -0.89 -14.53 7.16
N ILE A 150 -0.82 -13.49 6.33
CA ILE A 150 -1.58 -12.25 6.54
C ILE A 150 -2.82 -12.28 5.65
N PRO A 151 -4.04 -12.10 6.21
CA PRO A 151 -5.26 -12.03 5.42
C PRO A 151 -5.30 -10.76 4.56
N GLU A 152 -6.01 -10.81 3.43
CA GLU A 152 -6.13 -9.66 2.51
C GLU A 152 -6.85 -8.46 3.15
N ARG A 153 -7.69 -8.69 4.14
CA ARG A 153 -8.41 -7.64 4.86
C ARG A 153 -8.20 -7.78 6.36
N GLY A 154 -7.66 -6.72 6.97
CA GLY A 154 -7.66 -6.58 8.42
C GLY A 154 -8.96 -5.94 8.87
N THR A 155 -9.64 -6.57 9.80
CA THR A 155 -10.85 -6.02 10.40
C THR A 155 -10.57 -5.58 11.83
N PRO A 156 -11.25 -4.51 12.30
CA PRO A 156 -11.17 -4.17 13.72
C PRO A 156 -11.69 -5.32 14.57
N PRO A 157 -11.23 -5.44 15.81
CA PRO A 157 -11.80 -6.43 16.74
C PRO A 157 -13.31 -6.23 16.83
N GLY A 158 -14.06 -7.31 16.75
CA GLY A 158 -15.52 -7.26 16.90
C GLY A 158 -15.91 -6.74 18.29
N ASN A 159 -16.99 -5.99 18.35
CA ASN A 159 -17.58 -5.57 19.62
C ASN A 159 -18.24 -6.75 20.32
#